data_124ea00e03188271429874ee47793cef
#
_entry.id   124ea00e03188271429874ee47793cef
#
_cell.length_a   1.000
_cell.length_b   1.000
_cell.length_c   1.000
_cell.angle_alpha   90.00
_cell.angle_beta   90.00
_cell.angle_gamma   90.00
#
_symmetry.space_group_name_H-M   'P 1'
#
loop_
_entity.id
_entity.type
_entity.pdbx_description
1 polymer ?
#
loop_
_entity_poly.entity_id
_entity_poly.type
_entity_poly.pdbx_seq_one_letter_code
_entity_poly.pdbx_strand_id
1 'polypeptide(L)'
;MFIRSIHLENFRNYGRLDLDVGPSVNIFYGDNAQGKTNLVEGIYVASSVTSHRTSKDSDLIRFGSNEYKVSLDLTDDDGSNCNLMASYYTEKSTLSKGNRPGRLLIRDNAPVDKVSEYIGVCNIVIFAPEDLNIVKNAPAFRRKFLNTLISKISPSYFNLLSNYSRLLAQKNALLKSIKPNYKAENVDPQLDFWDFSLAELSAEIILKRYRFAKLISDTAAKHHGSISGGKENLSIEYSTIFGVVGALETFLTKNSKYDEYMGKGLSESDYGRIKGILSDLVLAKLKSVRNYDIDKHISSTGIHRDDIIIKLDGLAMKNFSSQGQQRTAALALKLSELEIIKMFVSSTPILILDDVFSELDKTRRLSLVSAMKGAQIFITCTDKNMIGEEIDVMQGANKAEFYRVNGGEITKEA
;
A
#
# COMPACT_ATOMS: atom_id res chain seq x y z
N MET A 1 7.53 -17.56 -5.58
CA MET A 1 6.66 -17.08 -6.70
C MET A 1 7.41 -16.06 -7.55
N PHE A 2 7.31 -16.12 -8.90
CA PHE A 2 7.88 -15.13 -9.80
C PHE A 2 6.97 -14.89 -11.02
N ILE A 3 7.11 -13.71 -11.65
CA ILE A 3 6.42 -13.34 -12.90
C ILE A 3 7.18 -13.98 -14.05
N ARG A 4 6.48 -14.68 -14.93
CA ARG A 4 6.99 -15.28 -16.15
C ARG A 4 6.74 -14.39 -17.35
N SER A 5 5.54 -13.80 -17.46
CA SER A 5 5.19 -12.89 -18.54
C SER A 5 4.29 -11.75 -18.08
N ILE A 6 4.37 -10.64 -18.82
CA ILE A 6 3.66 -9.38 -18.58
C ILE A 6 2.88 -9.04 -19.83
N HIS A 7 1.59 -8.75 -19.70
CA HIS A 7 0.75 -8.34 -20.81
C HIS A 7 0.07 -7.00 -20.48
N LEU A 8 0.26 -6.01 -21.34
CA LEU A 8 -0.36 -4.69 -21.24
C LEU A 8 -1.16 -4.40 -22.50
N GLU A 9 -2.40 -3.92 -22.36
CA GLU A 9 -3.25 -3.48 -23.46
C GLU A 9 -3.85 -2.11 -23.11
N ASN A 10 -3.64 -1.11 -23.99
CA ASN A 10 -4.13 0.26 -23.81
C ASN A 10 -3.77 0.89 -22.46
N PHE A 11 -2.59 0.59 -21.95
CA PHE A 11 -2.12 1.04 -20.62
C PHE A 11 -1.06 2.14 -20.80
N ARG A 12 -1.33 3.35 -20.32
CA ARG A 12 -0.42 4.51 -20.42
C ARG A 12 0.02 4.77 -21.87
N ASN A 13 1.32 4.60 -22.19
CA ASN A 13 1.85 4.73 -23.56
C ASN A 13 1.86 3.40 -24.34
N TYR A 14 1.58 2.28 -23.66
CA TYR A 14 1.55 0.96 -24.32
C TYR A 14 0.22 0.72 -25.02
N GLY A 15 0.26 0.49 -26.34
CA GLY A 15 -0.91 0.01 -27.08
C GLY A 15 -1.15 -1.48 -26.80
N ARG A 16 -0.10 -2.27 -27.05
CA ARG A 16 -0.02 -3.70 -26.71
C ARG A 16 1.41 -4.06 -26.39
N LEU A 17 1.62 -4.82 -25.33
CA LEU A 17 2.89 -5.40 -24.95
C LEU A 17 2.64 -6.84 -24.49
N ASP A 18 3.39 -7.78 -25.02
CA ASP A 18 3.49 -9.17 -24.57
C ASP A 18 4.99 -9.42 -24.33
N LEU A 19 5.41 -9.67 -23.07
CA LEU A 19 6.81 -9.71 -22.68
C LEU A 19 7.10 -10.85 -21.72
N ASP A 20 7.98 -11.77 -22.11
CA ASP A 20 8.53 -12.77 -21.21
C ASP A 20 9.72 -12.20 -20.44
N VAL A 21 9.81 -12.52 -19.15
CA VAL A 21 10.83 -11.99 -18.23
C VAL A 21 11.53 -13.11 -17.44
N GLY A 22 12.75 -12.84 -17.02
CA GLY A 22 13.55 -13.79 -16.27
C GLY A 22 13.12 -13.92 -14.79
N PRO A 23 13.43 -15.05 -14.16
CA PRO A 23 13.03 -15.31 -12.77
C PRO A 23 13.88 -14.57 -11.72
N SER A 24 14.93 -13.86 -12.12
CA SER A 24 15.87 -13.19 -11.22
C SER A 24 15.84 -11.66 -11.42
N VAL A 25 16.85 -11.09 -12.02
CA VAL A 25 16.99 -9.62 -12.20
C VAL A 25 16.63 -9.25 -13.63
N ASN A 26 15.66 -8.34 -13.79
CA ASN A 26 15.20 -7.82 -15.07
C ASN A 26 15.46 -6.30 -15.10
N ILE A 27 16.32 -5.83 -15.98
CA ILE A 27 16.78 -4.45 -16.09
C ILE A 27 16.22 -3.80 -17.33
N PHE A 28 15.37 -2.79 -17.15
CA PHE A 28 14.76 -2.00 -18.21
C PHE A 28 15.46 -0.66 -18.31
N TYR A 29 16.18 -0.44 -19.40
CA TYR A 29 16.95 0.78 -19.59
C TYR A 29 16.58 1.52 -20.89
N GLY A 30 16.86 2.83 -20.94
CA GLY A 30 16.59 3.70 -22.06
C GLY A 30 16.37 5.14 -21.59
N ASP A 31 16.19 6.05 -22.53
CA ASP A 31 16.00 7.48 -22.23
C ASP A 31 14.77 7.76 -21.37
N ASN A 32 14.70 8.96 -20.80
CA ASN A 32 13.54 9.39 -20.05
C ASN A 32 12.29 9.45 -20.95
N ALA A 33 11.11 9.23 -20.35
CA ALA A 33 9.81 9.23 -21.02
C ALA A 33 9.59 8.11 -22.06
N GLN A 34 10.45 7.10 -22.14
CA GLN A 34 10.26 5.97 -23.08
C GLN A 34 9.21 4.94 -22.63
N GLY A 35 8.77 4.97 -21.35
CA GLY A 35 7.75 4.07 -20.84
C GLY A 35 8.21 3.13 -19.71
N LYS A 36 9.46 3.17 -19.29
CA LYS A 36 10.03 2.30 -18.23
C LYS A 36 9.17 2.29 -16.95
N THR A 37 8.92 3.47 -16.38
CA THR A 37 8.04 3.64 -15.20
C THR A 37 6.61 3.16 -15.47
N ASN A 38 6.08 3.34 -16.68
CA ASN A 38 4.74 2.88 -17.04
C ASN A 38 4.67 1.35 -17.09
N LEU A 39 5.73 0.66 -17.53
CA LEU A 39 5.81 -0.80 -17.48
C LEU A 39 5.70 -1.31 -16.04
N VAL A 40 6.56 -0.81 -15.15
CA VAL A 40 6.57 -1.26 -13.76
C VAL A 40 5.32 -0.83 -12.99
N GLU A 41 4.70 0.30 -13.37
CA GLU A 41 3.37 0.69 -12.90
C GLU A 41 2.32 -0.34 -13.33
N GLY A 42 2.37 -0.85 -14.57
CA GLY A 42 1.49 -1.91 -15.05
C GLY A 42 1.62 -3.21 -14.25
N ILE A 43 2.86 -3.64 -14.00
CA ILE A 43 3.15 -4.81 -13.14
C ILE A 43 2.54 -4.60 -11.74
N TYR A 44 2.75 -3.43 -11.14
CA TYR A 44 2.21 -3.11 -9.82
C TYR A 44 0.69 -3.07 -9.80
N VAL A 45 0.04 -2.47 -10.81
CA VAL A 45 -1.43 -2.42 -10.93
C VAL A 45 -2.02 -3.83 -11.10
N ALA A 46 -1.38 -4.69 -11.89
CA ALA A 46 -1.84 -6.06 -12.09
C ALA A 46 -1.84 -6.88 -10.79
N SER A 47 -0.99 -6.58 -9.82
CA SER A 47 -0.93 -7.27 -8.52
C SER A 47 -1.77 -6.63 -7.42
N SER A 48 -1.83 -5.29 -7.39
CA SER A 48 -2.38 -4.51 -6.27
C SER A 48 -3.69 -3.79 -6.57
N VAL A 49 -4.16 -3.86 -7.83
CA VAL A 49 -5.41 -3.22 -8.32
C VAL A 49 -5.38 -1.68 -8.21
N THR A 50 -4.28 -1.11 -7.79
CA THR A 50 -4.12 0.34 -7.60
C THR A 50 -2.76 0.81 -8.12
N SER A 51 -2.70 2.02 -8.67
CA SER A 51 -1.42 2.65 -9.00
C SER A 51 -0.74 3.24 -7.76
N HIS A 52 0.60 3.21 -7.75
CA HIS A 52 1.39 3.92 -6.75
C HIS A 52 1.46 5.43 -7.05
N ARG A 53 1.24 5.85 -8.32
CA ARG A 53 1.40 7.23 -8.81
C ARG A 53 0.09 8.02 -8.85
N THR A 54 -1.03 7.38 -9.21
CA THR A 54 -2.35 8.04 -9.30
C THR A 54 -3.41 7.31 -8.48
N SER A 55 -4.43 8.04 -8.06
CA SER A 55 -5.63 7.48 -7.44
C SER A 55 -6.79 7.28 -8.41
N LYS A 56 -6.62 7.73 -9.68
CA LYS A 56 -7.67 7.67 -10.70
C LYS A 56 -7.31 6.62 -11.75
N ASP A 57 -8.14 5.58 -11.86
CA ASP A 57 -7.92 4.52 -12.85
C ASP A 57 -8.01 5.02 -14.29
N SER A 58 -8.83 6.05 -14.55
CA SER A 58 -8.93 6.67 -15.86
C SER A 58 -7.61 7.25 -16.39
N ASP A 59 -6.71 7.65 -15.46
CA ASP A 59 -5.39 8.20 -15.84
C ASP A 59 -4.45 7.11 -16.38
N LEU A 60 -4.77 5.84 -16.15
CA LEU A 60 -3.99 4.68 -16.59
C LEU A 60 -4.34 4.26 -18.03
N ILE A 61 -5.50 4.69 -18.54
CA ILE A 61 -5.95 4.38 -19.90
C ILE A 61 -5.07 5.11 -20.90
N ARG A 62 -4.68 4.42 -21.96
CA ARG A 62 -3.98 5.04 -23.09
C ARG A 62 -4.85 6.11 -23.73
N PHE A 63 -4.22 7.24 -24.09
CA PHE A 63 -4.93 8.32 -24.79
C PHE A 63 -5.64 7.80 -26.04
N GLY A 64 -6.92 8.13 -26.20
CA GLY A 64 -7.76 7.67 -27.31
C GLY A 64 -8.44 6.31 -27.10
N SER A 65 -8.18 5.63 -25.96
CA SER A 65 -8.83 4.37 -25.59
C SER A 65 -9.89 4.58 -24.50
N ASN A 66 -10.75 3.58 -24.30
CA ASN A 66 -11.82 3.63 -23.30
C ASN A 66 -11.62 2.62 -22.15
N GLU A 67 -10.59 1.80 -22.23
CA GLU A 67 -10.25 0.76 -21.26
C GLU A 67 -8.77 0.42 -21.30
N TYR A 68 -8.28 -0.20 -20.24
CA TYR A 68 -6.98 -0.88 -20.22
C TYR A 68 -7.10 -2.28 -19.64
N LYS A 69 -6.15 -3.15 -20.00
CA LYS A 69 -5.92 -4.45 -19.36
C LYS A 69 -4.46 -4.59 -19.01
N VAL A 70 -4.19 -5.12 -17.82
CA VAL A 70 -2.85 -5.51 -17.38
C VAL A 70 -2.94 -6.91 -16.80
N SER A 71 -2.05 -7.82 -17.21
CA SER A 71 -2.02 -9.18 -16.65
C SER A 71 -0.60 -9.69 -16.44
N LEU A 72 -0.48 -10.61 -15.49
CA LEU A 72 0.75 -11.28 -15.12
C LEU A 72 0.51 -12.79 -15.15
N ASP A 73 1.39 -13.51 -15.83
CA ASP A 73 1.51 -14.95 -15.65
C ASP A 73 2.58 -15.23 -14.61
N LEU A 74 2.19 -15.96 -13.59
CA LEU A 74 3.01 -16.25 -12.42
C LEU A 74 3.33 -17.73 -12.35
N THR A 75 4.48 -18.05 -11.80
CA THR A 75 4.82 -19.43 -11.37
C THR A 75 5.15 -19.39 -9.89
N ASP A 76 4.52 -20.25 -9.12
CA ASP A 76 4.77 -20.37 -7.69
C ASP A 76 6.01 -21.22 -7.38
N ASP A 77 6.44 -21.25 -6.13
CA ASP A 77 7.62 -21.99 -5.68
C ASP A 77 7.46 -23.51 -5.81
N ASP A 78 6.22 -24.01 -5.85
CA ASP A 78 5.87 -25.42 -6.14
C ASP A 78 5.74 -25.75 -7.63
N GLY A 79 5.96 -24.76 -8.52
CA GLY A 79 5.84 -24.90 -9.98
C GLY A 79 4.41 -24.74 -10.53
N SER A 80 3.43 -24.45 -9.68
CA SER A 80 2.07 -24.17 -10.14
C SER A 80 2.00 -22.81 -10.86
N ASN A 81 1.14 -22.73 -11.88
CA ASN A 81 0.93 -21.49 -12.63
C ASN A 81 -0.34 -20.79 -12.16
N CYS A 82 -0.28 -19.47 -12.08
CA CYS A 82 -1.41 -18.60 -11.76
C CYS A 82 -1.42 -17.41 -12.72
N ASN A 83 -2.59 -16.97 -13.13
CA ASN A 83 -2.76 -15.76 -13.93
C ASN A 83 -3.54 -14.72 -13.16
N LEU A 84 -3.05 -13.48 -13.16
CA LEU A 84 -3.74 -12.32 -12.59
C LEU A 84 -3.98 -11.29 -13.68
N MET A 85 -5.23 -10.84 -13.85
CA MET A 85 -5.59 -9.76 -14.76
C MET A 85 -6.43 -8.71 -14.03
N ALA A 86 -6.03 -7.44 -14.16
CA ALA A 86 -6.80 -6.28 -13.72
C ALA A 86 -7.11 -5.42 -14.94
N SER A 87 -8.36 -4.99 -15.08
CA SER A 87 -8.77 -4.05 -16.09
C SER A 87 -9.69 -2.97 -15.52
N TYR A 88 -9.69 -1.82 -16.16
CA TYR A 88 -10.63 -0.74 -15.90
C TYR A 88 -11.20 -0.25 -17.22
N TYR A 89 -12.49 0.09 -17.20
CA TYR A 89 -13.23 0.58 -18.36
C TYR A 89 -14.12 1.78 -18.00
N THR A 90 -14.21 2.71 -18.94
CA THR A 90 -15.10 3.88 -18.85
C THR A 90 -16.52 3.51 -19.30
N GLU A 91 -17.47 4.42 -19.10
CA GLU A 91 -18.86 4.26 -19.60
C GLU A 91 -18.95 4.07 -21.12
N LYS A 92 -17.92 4.50 -21.88
CA LYS A 92 -17.85 4.39 -23.35
C LYS A 92 -17.28 3.05 -23.84
N SER A 93 -16.74 2.22 -22.95
CA SER A 93 -16.21 0.91 -23.31
C SER A 93 -17.32 -0.09 -23.63
N THR A 94 -17.04 -1.03 -24.51
CA THR A 94 -17.92 -2.17 -24.81
C THR A 94 -18.09 -3.12 -23.60
N LEU A 95 -17.17 -3.09 -22.66
CA LEU A 95 -17.25 -3.84 -21.39
C LEU A 95 -18.24 -3.22 -20.39
N SER A 96 -18.64 -1.96 -20.62
CA SER A 96 -19.51 -1.23 -19.69
C SER A 96 -20.93 -1.81 -19.70
N LYS A 97 -21.38 -2.28 -18.53
CA LYS A 97 -22.77 -2.67 -18.32
C LYS A 97 -23.56 -1.48 -17.77
N GLY A 98 -24.51 -0.97 -18.57
CA GLY A 98 -25.38 0.13 -18.17
C GLY A 98 -24.69 1.51 -18.13
N ASN A 99 -23.74 1.75 -19.02
CA ASN A 99 -23.00 3.02 -19.17
C ASN A 99 -22.37 3.52 -17.86
N ARG A 100 -21.74 2.62 -17.12
CA ARG A 100 -21.01 2.94 -15.89
C ARG A 100 -19.56 2.48 -15.99
N PRO A 101 -18.60 3.28 -15.49
CA PRO A 101 -17.22 2.82 -15.38
C PRO A 101 -17.12 1.68 -14.36
N GLY A 102 -16.13 0.81 -14.54
CA GLY A 102 -15.95 -0.32 -13.65
C GLY A 102 -14.58 -0.97 -13.77
N ARG A 103 -14.35 -1.91 -12.89
CA ARG A 103 -13.18 -2.79 -12.90
C ARG A 103 -13.60 -4.23 -13.14
N LEU A 104 -12.74 -4.99 -13.80
CA LEU A 104 -12.83 -6.43 -13.91
C LEU A 104 -11.53 -7.03 -13.42
N LEU A 105 -11.62 -7.93 -12.46
CA LEU A 105 -10.50 -8.70 -11.93
C LEU A 105 -10.70 -10.16 -12.31
N ILE A 106 -9.64 -10.78 -12.83
CA ILE A 106 -9.65 -12.20 -13.18
C ILE A 106 -8.46 -12.86 -12.51
N ARG A 107 -8.70 -14.01 -11.91
CA ARG A 107 -7.68 -14.92 -11.40
C ARG A 107 -7.90 -16.29 -11.99
N ASP A 108 -6.87 -16.88 -12.58
CA ASP A 108 -6.92 -18.22 -13.19
C ASP A 108 -8.06 -18.38 -14.19
N ASN A 109 -8.24 -17.35 -15.06
CA ASN A 109 -9.30 -17.25 -16.07
C ASN A 109 -10.75 -17.16 -15.50
N ALA A 110 -10.91 -17.00 -14.19
CA ALA A 110 -12.19 -16.83 -13.54
C ALA A 110 -12.35 -15.40 -12.99
N PRO A 111 -13.52 -14.74 -13.20
CA PRO A 111 -13.80 -13.45 -12.58
C PRO A 111 -13.78 -13.56 -11.06
N VAL A 112 -13.24 -12.53 -10.40
CA VAL A 112 -13.15 -12.42 -8.95
C VAL A 112 -14.14 -11.36 -8.48
N ASP A 113 -15.08 -11.74 -7.63
CA ASP A 113 -16.11 -10.83 -7.13
C ASP A 113 -15.60 -9.89 -6.02
N LYS A 114 -14.66 -10.37 -5.22
CA LYS A 114 -14.11 -9.62 -4.09
C LYS A 114 -12.65 -9.30 -4.31
N VAL A 115 -12.30 -8.03 -4.27
CA VAL A 115 -10.90 -7.57 -4.40
C VAL A 115 -9.98 -8.24 -3.38
N SER A 116 -10.48 -8.62 -2.20
CA SER A 116 -9.73 -9.36 -1.18
C SER A 116 -9.32 -10.79 -1.59
N GLU A 117 -9.92 -11.37 -2.62
CA GLU A 117 -9.55 -12.69 -3.16
C GLU A 117 -8.43 -12.56 -4.22
N TYR A 118 -8.17 -11.35 -4.66
CA TYR A 118 -7.16 -10.99 -5.64
C TYR A 118 -5.89 -10.41 -4.99
N ILE A 119 -6.05 -9.48 -4.04
CA ILE A 119 -4.93 -8.85 -3.32
C ILE A 119 -4.23 -9.89 -2.44
N GLY A 120 -2.88 -9.86 -2.44
CA GLY A 120 -2.05 -10.74 -1.63
C GLY A 120 -1.68 -12.07 -2.33
N VAL A 121 -2.27 -12.36 -3.51
CA VAL A 121 -1.84 -13.51 -4.33
C VAL A 121 -0.41 -13.29 -4.82
N CYS A 122 -0.13 -12.13 -5.40
CA CYS A 122 1.21 -11.73 -5.81
C CYS A 122 1.62 -10.48 -5.01
N ASN A 123 2.59 -10.62 -4.12
CA ASN A 123 3.06 -9.51 -3.30
C ASN A 123 4.23 -8.80 -4.00
N ILE A 124 4.02 -7.53 -4.34
CA ILE A 124 5.05 -6.67 -4.95
C ILE A 124 5.38 -5.52 -4.01
N VAL A 125 6.66 -5.29 -3.76
CA VAL A 125 7.17 -4.10 -3.07
C VAL A 125 7.86 -3.21 -4.09
N ILE A 126 7.35 -1.99 -4.26
CA ILE A 126 7.94 -1.00 -5.16
C ILE A 126 8.74 0.01 -4.35
N PHE A 127 9.93 0.33 -4.83
CA PHE A 127 10.76 1.44 -4.40
C PHE A 127 10.74 2.47 -5.53
N ALA A 128 10.28 3.67 -5.25
CA ALA A 128 10.12 4.72 -6.24
C ALA A 128 10.40 6.11 -5.63
N PRO A 129 10.71 7.13 -6.43
CA PRO A 129 10.92 8.50 -5.93
C PRO A 129 9.73 9.03 -5.12
N GLU A 130 8.52 8.59 -5.43
CA GLU A 130 7.29 8.94 -4.72
C GLU A 130 7.25 8.47 -3.26
N ASP A 131 8.08 7.52 -2.86
CA ASP A 131 8.14 7.03 -1.47
C ASP A 131 8.57 8.12 -0.49
N LEU A 132 9.29 9.15 -0.95
CA LEU A 132 9.57 10.35 -0.16
C LEU A 132 8.30 11.04 0.34
N ASN A 133 7.19 10.88 -0.35
CA ASN A 133 5.90 11.46 0.05
C ASN A 133 5.38 10.87 1.36
N ILE A 134 5.80 9.66 1.74
CA ILE A 134 5.46 9.04 3.02
C ILE A 134 5.99 9.91 4.17
N VAL A 135 7.20 10.46 4.02
CA VAL A 135 7.86 11.28 5.05
C VAL A 135 7.43 12.75 4.94
N LYS A 136 7.40 13.31 3.73
CA LYS A 136 7.22 14.76 3.49
C LYS A 136 5.78 15.22 3.52
N ASN A 137 4.89 14.44 2.93
CA ASN A 137 3.58 14.90 2.54
C ASN A 137 2.47 14.66 3.59
N ALA A 138 1.22 14.88 3.16
CA ALA A 138 0.04 14.79 4.00
C ALA A 138 -0.19 13.38 4.59
N PRO A 139 -0.93 13.26 5.70
CA PRO A 139 -1.28 11.98 6.32
C PRO A 139 -1.87 10.92 5.38
N ALA A 140 -2.46 11.35 4.27
CA ALA A 140 -3.04 10.44 3.27
C ALA A 140 -2.01 9.47 2.68
N PHE A 141 -0.77 9.92 2.43
CA PHE A 141 0.31 9.07 1.92
C PHE A 141 0.72 8.01 2.95
N ARG A 142 0.86 8.40 4.20
CA ARG A 142 1.20 7.49 5.31
C ARG A 142 0.09 6.47 5.57
N ARG A 143 -1.18 6.91 5.54
CA ARG A 143 -2.31 5.96 5.61
C ARG A 143 -2.34 5.01 4.43
N LYS A 144 -2.07 5.50 3.21
CA LYS A 144 -1.99 4.63 2.00
C LYS A 144 -0.92 3.57 2.20
N PHE A 145 0.28 3.95 2.63
CA PHE A 145 1.39 3.03 2.91
C PHE A 145 0.99 1.95 3.93
N LEU A 146 0.51 2.36 5.11
CA LEU A 146 0.08 1.45 6.17
C LEU A 146 -1.06 0.52 5.73
N ASN A 147 -2.09 1.07 5.09
CA ASN A 147 -3.23 0.29 4.64
C ASN A 147 -2.85 -0.71 3.55
N THR A 148 -1.96 -0.34 2.62
CA THR A 148 -1.48 -1.23 1.55
C THR A 148 -0.70 -2.40 2.14
N LEU A 149 0.23 -2.13 3.07
CA LEU A 149 0.98 -3.18 3.77
C LEU A 149 0.05 -4.16 4.49
N ILE A 150 -0.90 -3.65 5.30
CA ILE A 150 -1.81 -4.51 6.05
C ILE A 150 -2.71 -5.33 5.09
N SER A 151 -3.18 -4.72 3.99
CA SER A 151 -4.04 -5.42 3.01
C SER A 151 -3.33 -6.55 2.28
N LYS A 152 -2.03 -6.41 2.00
CA LYS A 152 -1.19 -7.47 1.40
C LYS A 152 -1.06 -8.70 2.31
N ILE A 153 -0.98 -8.46 3.63
CA ILE A 153 -0.80 -9.50 4.65
C ILE A 153 -2.15 -10.08 5.10
N SER A 154 -3.16 -9.24 5.20
CA SER A 154 -4.51 -9.58 5.67
C SER A 154 -5.56 -9.07 4.69
N PRO A 155 -5.92 -9.85 3.66
CA PRO A 155 -6.92 -9.43 2.66
C PRO A 155 -8.28 -9.04 3.28
N SER A 156 -8.65 -9.64 4.42
CA SER A 156 -9.84 -9.24 5.18
C SER A 156 -9.81 -7.77 5.64
N TYR A 157 -8.63 -7.20 5.85
CA TYR A 157 -8.48 -5.79 6.20
C TYR A 157 -8.91 -4.85 5.06
N PHE A 158 -8.69 -5.25 3.81
CA PHE A 158 -9.20 -4.50 2.66
C PHE A 158 -10.73 -4.41 2.68
N ASN A 159 -11.41 -5.51 3.03
CA ASN A 159 -12.87 -5.51 3.17
C ASN A 159 -13.35 -4.59 4.31
N LEU A 160 -12.61 -4.56 5.44
CA LEU A 160 -12.92 -3.63 6.54
C LEU A 160 -12.83 -2.17 6.08
N LEU A 161 -11.76 -1.79 5.37
CA LEU A 161 -11.59 -0.44 4.84
C LEU A 161 -12.68 -0.08 3.80
N SER A 162 -13.02 -0.99 2.92
CA SER A 162 -14.06 -0.81 1.91
C SER A 162 -15.42 -0.60 2.57
N ASN A 163 -15.78 -1.44 3.56
CA ASN A 163 -17.02 -1.32 4.31
C ASN A 163 -17.07 0.01 5.09
N TYR A 164 -15.98 0.36 5.78
CA TYR A 164 -15.89 1.64 6.48
C TYR A 164 -16.10 2.82 5.52
N SER A 165 -15.45 2.82 4.36
CA SER A 165 -15.58 3.89 3.36
C SER A 165 -17.00 4.02 2.84
N ARG A 166 -17.68 2.88 2.59
CA ARG A 166 -19.08 2.85 2.16
C ARG A 166 -20.02 3.41 3.23
N LEU A 167 -19.86 2.98 4.49
CA LEU A 167 -20.68 3.50 5.61
C LEU A 167 -20.46 5.00 5.84
N LEU A 168 -19.20 5.44 5.77
CA LEU A 168 -18.86 6.87 5.89
C LEU A 168 -19.50 7.69 4.78
N ALA A 169 -19.49 7.19 3.54
CA ALA A 169 -20.16 7.87 2.42
C ALA A 169 -21.67 7.97 2.63
N GLN A 170 -22.31 6.91 3.14
CA GLN A 170 -23.75 6.89 3.46
C GLN A 170 -24.08 7.85 4.61
N LYS A 171 -23.28 7.85 5.71
CA LYS A 171 -23.45 8.85 6.78
C LYS A 171 -23.30 10.27 6.25
N ASN A 172 -22.31 10.55 5.41
CA ASN A 172 -22.12 11.87 4.83
C ASN A 172 -23.26 12.27 3.89
N ALA A 173 -23.86 11.35 3.16
CA ALA A 173 -25.06 11.62 2.34
C ALA A 173 -26.26 11.98 3.22
N LEU A 174 -26.46 11.27 4.33
CA LEU A 174 -27.49 11.60 5.31
C LEU A 174 -27.25 12.98 5.91
N LEU A 175 -26.04 13.27 6.38
CA LEU A 175 -25.69 14.61 6.96
C LEU A 175 -25.99 15.75 5.98
N LYS A 176 -25.74 15.57 4.67
CA LYS A 176 -26.06 16.55 3.63
C LYS A 176 -27.56 16.74 3.42
N SER A 177 -28.39 15.74 3.72
CA SER A 177 -29.84 15.80 3.57
C SER A 177 -30.56 16.49 4.76
N ILE A 178 -29.86 16.67 5.89
CA ILE A 178 -30.41 17.31 7.10
C ILE A 178 -30.62 18.81 6.83
N LYS A 179 -31.85 19.29 7.05
CA LYS A 179 -32.21 20.71 6.85
C LYS A 179 -31.59 21.62 7.90
N PRO A 180 -31.32 22.92 7.60
CA PRO A 180 -30.93 23.90 8.58
C PRO A 180 -31.95 23.93 9.74
N ASN A 181 -31.47 24.10 10.97
CA ASN A 181 -32.24 24.10 12.23
C ASN A 181 -32.74 22.73 12.73
N TYR A 182 -32.20 21.64 12.16
CA TYR A 182 -32.40 20.31 12.74
C TYR A 182 -31.79 20.26 14.16
N LYS A 183 -32.59 19.85 15.16
CA LYS A 183 -32.07 19.65 16.51
C LYS A 183 -31.56 18.21 16.67
N ALA A 184 -30.35 18.08 17.21
CA ALA A 184 -29.73 16.76 17.43
C ALA A 184 -30.54 15.90 18.44
N GLU A 185 -31.35 16.52 19.31
CA GLU A 185 -32.24 15.82 20.24
C GLU A 185 -33.34 15.01 19.55
N ASN A 186 -33.67 15.35 18.29
CA ASN A 186 -34.60 14.62 17.45
C ASN A 186 -33.81 13.68 16.49
N VAL A 187 -32.74 13.07 17.01
CA VAL A 187 -31.78 12.31 16.23
C VAL A 187 -32.50 11.20 15.49
N ASP A 188 -32.35 11.28 14.18
CA ASP A 188 -32.73 10.22 13.30
C ASP A 188 -32.07 8.90 13.76
N PRO A 189 -32.83 7.84 14.07
CA PRO A 189 -32.28 6.54 14.42
C PRO A 189 -31.23 6.03 13.44
N GLN A 190 -31.25 6.52 12.20
CA GLN A 190 -30.26 6.21 11.19
C GLN A 190 -28.87 6.71 11.58
N LEU A 191 -28.74 7.92 12.19
CA LEU A 191 -27.41 8.42 12.65
C LEU A 191 -26.83 7.53 13.75
N ASP A 192 -27.65 7.03 14.67
CA ASP A 192 -27.21 6.10 15.69
C ASP A 192 -26.72 4.78 15.10
N PHE A 193 -27.41 4.26 14.09
CA PHE A 193 -26.99 3.06 13.37
C PHE A 193 -25.63 3.24 12.66
N TRP A 194 -25.46 4.38 11.96
CA TRP A 194 -24.20 4.67 11.25
C TRP A 194 -23.04 4.88 12.23
N ASP A 195 -23.25 5.61 13.33
CA ASP A 195 -22.23 5.86 14.34
C ASP A 195 -21.79 4.54 15.01
N PHE A 196 -22.74 3.69 15.39
CA PHE A 196 -22.44 2.36 15.95
C PHE A 196 -21.66 1.50 14.96
N SER A 197 -22.14 1.38 13.72
CA SER A 197 -21.48 0.58 12.70
C SER A 197 -20.06 1.08 12.36
N LEU A 198 -19.87 2.42 12.31
CA LEU A 198 -18.54 3.01 12.10
C LEU A 198 -17.63 2.79 13.31
N ALA A 199 -18.16 2.80 14.55
CA ALA A 199 -17.38 2.56 15.75
C ALA A 199 -16.84 1.12 15.77
N GLU A 200 -17.67 0.12 15.47
CA GLU A 200 -17.28 -1.28 15.41
C GLU A 200 -16.15 -1.53 14.40
N LEU A 201 -16.30 -1.01 13.17
CA LEU A 201 -15.26 -1.14 12.15
C LEU A 201 -14.00 -0.35 12.51
N SER A 202 -14.15 0.85 13.09
CA SER A 202 -13.01 1.66 13.51
C SER A 202 -12.17 0.98 14.58
N ALA A 203 -12.79 0.37 15.57
CA ALA A 203 -12.08 -0.36 16.64
C ALA A 203 -11.19 -1.45 16.04
N GLU A 204 -11.71 -2.25 15.12
CA GLU A 204 -10.96 -3.33 14.48
C GLU A 204 -9.82 -2.80 13.59
N ILE A 205 -10.07 -1.72 12.83
CA ILE A 205 -9.06 -1.08 11.99
C ILE A 205 -7.95 -0.45 12.86
N ILE A 206 -8.29 0.21 13.97
CA ILE A 206 -7.34 0.80 14.91
C ILE A 206 -6.43 -0.27 15.50
N LEU A 207 -6.97 -1.41 15.95
CA LEU A 207 -6.18 -2.53 16.44
C LEU A 207 -5.14 -2.96 15.41
N LYS A 208 -5.55 -3.27 14.19
CA LYS A 208 -4.62 -3.68 13.13
C LYS A 208 -3.59 -2.59 12.82
N ARG A 209 -4.00 -1.33 12.67
CA ARG A 209 -3.07 -0.22 12.38
C ARG A 209 -2.05 -0.01 13.49
N TYR A 210 -2.46 -0.04 14.75
CA TYR A 210 -1.54 0.11 15.88
C TYR A 210 -0.47 -0.98 15.86
N ARG A 211 -0.87 -2.27 15.71
CA ARG A 211 0.06 -3.39 15.65
C ARG A 211 1.09 -3.20 14.52
N PHE A 212 0.63 -2.91 13.31
CA PHE A 212 1.52 -2.77 12.18
C PHE A 212 2.38 -1.50 12.24
N ALA A 213 1.89 -0.40 12.82
CA ALA A 213 2.70 0.80 13.04
C ALA A 213 3.85 0.51 14.01
N LYS A 214 3.63 -0.29 15.07
CA LYS A 214 4.70 -0.73 15.98
C LYS A 214 5.70 -1.65 15.27
N LEU A 215 5.25 -2.64 14.50
CA LEU A 215 6.13 -3.51 13.71
C LEU A 215 6.98 -2.70 12.72
N ILE A 216 6.38 -1.73 12.03
CA ILE A 216 7.11 -0.81 11.13
C ILE A 216 8.12 0.01 11.93
N SER A 217 7.76 0.51 13.12
CA SER A 217 8.68 1.29 13.96
C SER A 217 9.93 0.49 14.31
N ASP A 218 9.74 -0.76 14.77
CA ASP A 218 10.84 -1.60 15.23
C ASP A 218 11.76 -2.04 14.08
N THR A 219 11.16 -2.42 12.94
CA THR A 219 11.94 -2.86 11.77
C THR A 219 12.61 -1.68 11.05
N ALA A 220 11.90 -0.56 10.88
CA ALA A 220 12.46 0.63 10.24
C ALA A 220 13.57 1.27 11.07
N ALA A 221 13.49 1.24 12.40
CA ALA A 221 14.58 1.70 13.28
C ALA A 221 15.86 0.89 13.04
N LYS A 222 15.78 -0.43 12.89
CA LYS A 222 16.92 -1.30 12.59
C LYS A 222 17.56 -0.96 11.24
N HIS A 223 16.74 -0.87 10.18
CA HIS A 223 17.23 -0.50 8.85
C HIS A 223 17.83 0.89 8.82
N HIS A 224 17.16 1.87 9.43
CA HIS A 224 17.66 3.24 9.52
C HIS A 224 18.99 3.30 10.27
N GLY A 225 19.10 2.61 11.41
CA GLY A 225 20.34 2.52 12.18
C GLY A 225 21.50 1.92 11.36
N SER A 226 21.23 0.86 10.59
CA SER A 226 22.24 0.26 9.70
C SER A 226 22.72 1.23 8.62
N ILE A 227 21.85 2.05 8.06
CA ILE A 227 22.17 3.00 6.99
C ILE A 227 22.85 4.25 7.55
N SER A 228 22.38 4.77 8.69
CA SER A 228 22.90 6.00 9.31
C SER A 228 24.15 5.77 10.16
N GLY A 229 24.59 4.51 10.33
CA GLY A 229 25.69 4.14 11.22
C GLY A 229 25.36 4.31 12.70
N GLY A 230 24.09 4.15 13.07
CA GLY A 230 23.60 4.22 14.46
C GLY A 230 23.55 5.62 15.07
N LYS A 231 23.73 6.66 14.25
CA LYS A 231 23.79 8.05 14.72
C LYS A 231 22.43 8.70 14.99
N GLU A 232 21.38 8.11 14.46
CA GLU A 232 20.03 8.66 14.46
C GLU A 232 19.03 7.58 14.84
N ASN A 233 18.01 7.92 15.61
CA ASN A 233 16.96 7.00 16.04
C ASN A 233 15.63 7.31 15.37
N LEU A 234 15.23 6.47 14.40
CA LEU A 234 13.94 6.56 13.74
C LEU A 234 12.87 5.87 14.58
N SER A 235 11.73 6.51 14.78
CA SER A 235 10.58 5.93 15.44
C SER A 235 9.27 6.31 14.75
N ILE A 236 8.25 5.47 14.91
CA ILE A 236 6.95 5.66 14.29
C ILE A 236 5.86 5.47 15.33
N GLU A 237 4.98 6.45 15.44
CA GLU A 237 3.85 6.43 16.37
C GLU A 237 2.54 6.44 15.61
N TYR A 238 1.62 5.56 15.97
CA TYR A 238 0.25 5.61 15.46
C TYR A 238 -0.54 6.66 16.24
N SER A 239 -1.18 7.56 15.52
CA SER A 239 -2.02 8.62 16.06
C SER A 239 -3.43 8.52 15.50
N THR A 240 -4.42 8.44 16.39
CA THR A 240 -5.83 8.46 16.01
C THR A 240 -6.54 9.66 16.66
N ILE A 241 -7.46 10.26 15.90
CA ILE A 241 -8.28 11.39 16.35
C ILE A 241 -9.19 11.02 17.55
N PHE A 242 -9.40 9.73 17.76
CA PHE A 242 -10.22 9.25 18.87
C PHE A 242 -9.50 9.27 20.22
N GLY A 243 -8.17 9.39 20.24
CA GLY A 243 -7.38 9.38 21.48
C GLY A 243 -7.38 8.05 22.23
N VAL A 244 -7.71 6.95 21.56
CA VAL A 244 -7.91 5.63 22.19
C VAL A 244 -6.66 4.78 22.32
N VAL A 245 -5.50 5.23 21.80
CA VAL A 245 -4.23 4.50 21.85
C VAL A 245 -3.83 4.22 23.31
N GLY A 246 -3.98 5.20 24.20
CA GLY A 246 -3.68 5.02 25.63
C GLY A 246 -4.53 3.93 26.32
N ALA A 247 -5.79 3.80 25.92
CA ALA A 247 -6.66 2.72 26.43
C ALA A 247 -6.18 1.35 25.96
N LEU A 248 -5.78 1.24 24.68
CA LEU A 248 -5.19 0.02 24.13
C LEU A 248 -3.88 -0.36 24.84
N GLU A 249 -2.96 0.58 24.99
CA GLU A 249 -1.67 0.35 25.67
C GLU A 249 -1.89 -0.03 27.14
N THR A 250 -2.82 0.63 27.83
CA THR A 250 -3.20 0.28 29.19
C THR A 250 -3.73 -1.15 29.29
N PHE A 251 -4.59 -1.56 28.35
CA PHE A 251 -5.11 -2.93 28.32
C PHE A 251 -3.99 -3.95 28.12
N LEU A 252 -3.12 -3.73 27.14
CA LEU A 252 -2.01 -4.63 26.81
C LEU A 252 -1.02 -4.76 27.97
N THR A 253 -0.69 -3.65 28.63
CA THR A 253 0.24 -3.63 29.76
C THR A 253 -0.36 -4.28 31.01
N LYS A 254 -1.57 -3.92 31.43
CA LYS A 254 -2.23 -4.46 32.62
C LYS A 254 -2.48 -5.97 32.53
N ASN A 255 -2.69 -6.49 31.33
CA ASN A 255 -2.96 -7.91 31.13
C ASN A 255 -1.71 -8.70 30.66
N SER A 256 -0.51 -8.07 30.60
CA SER A 256 0.73 -8.69 30.11
C SER A 256 0.58 -9.31 28.70
N LYS A 257 -0.17 -8.62 27.83
CA LYS A 257 -0.54 -9.12 26.49
C LYS A 257 0.23 -8.49 25.34
N TYR A 258 1.19 -7.62 25.64
CA TYR A 258 1.90 -6.87 24.59
C TYR A 258 2.64 -7.80 23.61
N ASP A 259 3.46 -8.72 24.12
CA ASP A 259 4.25 -9.63 23.28
C ASP A 259 3.36 -10.61 22.49
N GLU A 260 2.28 -11.10 23.12
CA GLU A 260 1.29 -11.94 22.44
C GLU A 260 0.65 -11.19 21.28
N TYR A 261 0.25 -9.95 21.50
CA TYR A 261 -0.40 -9.10 20.51
C TYR A 261 0.54 -8.78 19.35
N MET A 262 1.80 -8.46 19.63
CA MET A 262 2.80 -8.16 18.59
C MET A 262 3.19 -9.40 17.79
N GLY A 263 3.26 -10.57 18.42
CA GLY A 263 3.60 -11.85 17.79
C GLY A 263 2.41 -12.51 17.09
N LYS A 264 1.76 -13.45 17.77
CA LYS A 264 0.65 -14.25 17.19
C LYS A 264 -0.66 -13.47 17.01
N GLY A 265 -0.86 -12.41 17.78
CA GLY A 265 -2.13 -11.73 18.00
C GLY A 265 -2.78 -12.20 19.31
N LEU A 266 -3.78 -11.44 19.77
CA LEU A 266 -4.51 -11.77 21.01
C LEU A 266 -5.39 -13.01 20.83
N SER A 267 -5.70 -13.67 21.95
CA SER A 267 -6.77 -14.66 22.01
C SER A 267 -8.10 -14.03 21.55
N GLU A 268 -9.02 -14.85 21.06
CA GLU A 268 -10.34 -14.36 20.61
C GLU A 268 -11.08 -13.59 21.72
N SER A 269 -11.01 -14.08 22.97
CA SER A 269 -11.60 -13.44 24.14
C SER A 269 -10.97 -12.07 24.43
N ASP A 270 -9.64 -11.98 24.48
CA ASP A 270 -8.95 -10.70 24.75
C ASP A 270 -9.14 -9.70 23.61
N TYR A 271 -9.14 -10.22 22.36
CA TYR A 271 -9.41 -9.40 21.19
C TYR A 271 -10.84 -8.82 21.24
N GLY A 272 -11.84 -9.64 21.56
CA GLY A 272 -13.22 -9.18 21.72
C GLY A 272 -13.38 -8.12 22.82
N ARG A 273 -12.72 -8.33 23.98
CA ARG A 273 -12.75 -7.37 25.10
C ARG A 273 -12.16 -6.02 24.72
N ILE A 274 -10.96 -5.99 24.16
CA ILE A 274 -10.33 -4.71 23.78
C ILE A 274 -11.06 -4.05 22.63
N LYS A 275 -11.55 -4.81 21.64
CA LYS A 275 -12.38 -4.29 20.55
C LYS A 275 -13.63 -3.61 21.10
N GLY A 276 -14.33 -4.22 22.06
CA GLY A 276 -15.50 -3.61 22.71
C GLY A 276 -15.16 -2.28 23.39
N ILE A 277 -14.10 -2.26 24.20
CA ILE A 277 -13.64 -1.01 24.87
C ILE A 277 -13.35 0.09 23.85
N LEU A 278 -12.65 -0.24 22.77
CA LEU A 278 -12.32 0.76 21.73
C LEU A 278 -13.58 1.20 20.99
N SER A 279 -14.51 0.30 20.68
CA SER A 279 -15.78 0.62 20.02
C SER A 279 -16.60 1.60 20.85
N ASP A 280 -16.74 1.37 22.16
CA ASP A 280 -17.47 2.27 23.05
C ASP A 280 -16.84 3.68 23.10
N LEU A 281 -15.52 3.76 23.19
CA LEU A 281 -14.79 5.04 23.20
C LEU A 281 -14.94 5.78 21.86
N VAL A 282 -14.85 5.07 20.74
CA VAL A 282 -15.06 5.63 19.40
C VAL A 282 -16.49 6.13 19.25
N LEU A 283 -17.48 5.32 19.66
CA LEU A 283 -18.90 5.68 19.61
C LEU A 283 -19.19 6.95 20.45
N ALA A 284 -18.66 7.01 21.66
CA ALA A 284 -18.78 8.20 22.52
C ALA A 284 -18.22 9.46 21.83
N LYS A 285 -17.07 9.33 21.17
CA LYS A 285 -16.46 10.45 20.42
C LYS A 285 -17.29 10.84 19.20
N LEU A 286 -17.80 9.89 18.43
CA LEU A 286 -18.68 10.16 17.27
C LEU A 286 -19.94 10.92 17.72
N LYS A 287 -20.57 10.48 18.82
CA LYS A 287 -21.74 11.16 19.40
C LYS A 287 -21.40 12.58 19.89
N SER A 288 -20.24 12.79 20.48
CA SER A 288 -19.82 14.11 21.02
C SER A 288 -19.64 15.17 19.93
N VAL A 289 -19.33 14.79 18.70
CA VAL A 289 -19.12 15.73 17.57
C VAL A 289 -20.32 15.82 16.63
N ARG A 290 -21.42 15.12 16.92
CA ARG A 290 -22.57 14.96 16.02
C ARG A 290 -23.18 16.31 15.61
N ASN A 291 -23.38 17.23 16.55
CA ASN A 291 -23.92 18.56 16.25
C ASN A 291 -23.03 19.33 15.27
N TYR A 292 -21.71 19.25 15.47
CA TYR A 292 -20.74 19.83 14.54
C TYR A 292 -20.79 19.19 13.17
N ASP A 293 -20.90 17.85 13.09
CA ASP A 293 -21.00 17.10 11.83
C ASP A 293 -22.29 17.48 11.06
N ILE A 294 -23.40 17.67 11.78
CA ILE A 294 -24.67 18.13 11.21
C ILE A 294 -24.51 19.55 10.63
N ASP A 295 -23.94 20.48 11.40
CA ASP A 295 -23.73 21.86 10.95
C ASP A 295 -22.80 21.97 9.74
N LYS A 296 -21.78 21.09 9.66
CA LYS A 296 -20.81 21.04 8.55
C LYS A 296 -21.24 20.14 7.39
N HIS A 297 -22.32 19.40 7.54
CA HIS A 297 -22.81 18.41 6.56
C HIS A 297 -21.77 17.35 6.16
N ILE A 298 -20.83 17.01 7.07
CA ILE A 298 -19.75 16.07 6.86
C ILE A 298 -19.28 15.46 8.18
N SER A 299 -18.89 14.19 8.17
CA SER A 299 -18.25 13.56 9.32
C SER A 299 -16.83 14.10 9.50
N SER A 300 -16.62 14.83 10.59
CA SER A 300 -15.34 15.47 10.93
C SER A 300 -14.36 14.51 11.59
N THR A 301 -14.84 13.39 12.11
CA THR A 301 -14.10 12.44 12.94
C THR A 301 -14.20 11.04 12.37
N GLY A 302 -13.08 10.28 12.37
CA GLY A 302 -13.03 8.93 11.86
C GLY A 302 -11.59 8.46 11.57
N ILE A 303 -11.41 7.17 11.36
CA ILE A 303 -10.12 6.56 11.01
C ILE A 303 -9.50 7.12 9.71
N HIS A 304 -10.29 7.79 8.89
CA HIS A 304 -9.84 8.52 7.70
C HIS A 304 -9.05 9.80 8.05
N ARG A 305 -9.01 10.19 9.32
CA ARG A 305 -8.21 11.29 9.87
C ARG A 305 -6.99 10.83 10.66
N ASP A 306 -6.84 9.52 10.89
CA ASP A 306 -5.67 8.98 11.59
C ASP A 306 -4.37 9.27 10.84
N ASP A 307 -3.25 9.15 11.56
CA ASP A 307 -1.91 9.32 11.00
C ASP A 307 -0.90 8.34 11.63
N ILE A 308 0.24 8.18 11.01
CA ILE A 308 1.46 7.67 11.62
C ILE A 308 2.49 8.80 11.64
N ILE A 309 3.00 9.13 12.81
CA ILE A 309 3.96 10.22 13.01
C ILE A 309 5.36 9.62 12.95
N ILE A 310 6.13 10.02 11.96
CA ILE A 310 7.51 9.60 11.76
C ILE A 310 8.42 10.59 12.49
N LYS A 311 9.21 10.11 13.44
CA LYS A 311 10.10 10.91 14.26
C LYS A 311 11.56 10.47 14.08
N LEU A 312 12.46 11.42 14.09
CA LEU A 312 13.92 11.23 14.16
C LEU A 312 14.42 11.89 15.42
N ASP A 313 15.07 11.14 16.30
CA ASP A 313 15.52 11.61 17.61
C ASP A 313 14.42 12.32 18.42
N GLY A 314 13.21 11.78 18.34
CA GLY A 314 12.01 12.29 19.03
C GLY A 314 11.32 13.48 18.34
N LEU A 315 11.89 14.06 17.29
CA LEU A 315 11.33 15.19 16.55
C LEU A 315 10.60 14.74 15.28
N ALA A 316 9.45 15.33 14.99
CA ALA A 316 8.67 15.00 13.78
C ALA A 316 9.45 15.34 12.51
N MET A 317 9.76 14.34 11.67
CA MET A 317 10.61 14.50 10.50
C MET A 317 10.08 15.50 9.47
N LYS A 318 8.76 15.62 9.35
CA LYS A 318 8.13 16.53 8.40
C LYS A 318 8.64 17.98 8.50
N ASN A 319 8.98 18.42 9.73
CA ASN A 319 9.32 19.81 10.02
C ASN A 319 10.83 20.06 10.19
N PHE A 320 11.59 19.02 10.55
CA PHE A 320 12.95 19.20 11.09
C PHE A 320 14.02 18.34 10.41
N SER A 321 13.70 17.55 9.39
CA SER A 321 14.68 16.66 8.76
C SER A 321 15.26 17.21 7.46
N SER A 322 16.55 16.93 7.22
CA SER A 322 17.22 17.20 5.95
C SER A 322 16.72 16.28 4.84
N GLN A 323 16.96 16.62 3.57
CA GLN A 323 16.59 15.76 2.44
C GLN A 323 17.26 14.38 2.51
N GLY A 324 18.53 14.32 2.94
CA GLY A 324 19.23 13.05 3.13
C GLY A 324 18.58 12.16 4.18
N GLN A 325 18.21 12.74 5.34
CA GLN A 325 17.48 12.04 6.40
C GLN A 325 16.12 11.52 5.92
N GLN A 326 15.39 12.34 5.17
CA GLN A 326 14.10 11.94 4.60
C GLN A 326 14.23 10.76 3.62
N ARG A 327 15.28 10.75 2.77
CA ARG A 327 15.57 9.63 1.86
C ARG A 327 15.94 8.37 2.64
N THR A 328 16.77 8.49 3.67
CA THR A 328 17.12 7.34 4.53
C THR A 328 15.89 6.77 5.24
N ALA A 329 15.04 7.63 5.79
CA ALA A 329 13.81 7.19 6.45
C ALA A 329 12.82 6.54 5.47
N ALA A 330 12.62 7.11 4.27
CA ALA A 330 11.76 6.51 3.26
C ALA A 330 12.28 5.12 2.85
N LEU A 331 13.58 4.98 2.62
CA LEU A 331 14.21 3.69 2.33
C LEU A 331 14.03 2.70 3.48
N ALA A 332 14.25 3.11 4.73
CA ALA A 332 14.06 2.27 5.91
C ALA A 332 12.61 1.79 6.07
N LEU A 333 11.62 2.67 5.80
CA LEU A 333 10.20 2.31 5.77
C LEU A 333 9.88 1.26 4.70
N LYS A 334 10.46 1.39 3.51
CA LYS A 334 10.24 0.44 2.42
C LYS A 334 10.95 -0.90 2.66
N LEU A 335 12.14 -0.90 3.25
CA LEU A 335 12.82 -2.11 3.70
C LEU A 335 12.03 -2.81 4.82
N SER A 336 11.43 -2.03 5.71
CA SER A 336 10.54 -2.55 6.75
C SER A 336 9.27 -3.17 6.14
N GLU A 337 8.67 -2.58 5.10
CA GLU A 337 7.55 -3.18 4.36
C GLU A 337 7.94 -4.57 3.82
N LEU A 338 9.10 -4.67 3.18
CA LEU A 338 9.63 -5.92 2.65
C LEU A 338 9.83 -6.98 3.74
N GLU A 339 10.48 -6.60 4.85
CA GLU A 339 10.76 -7.52 5.98
C GLU A 339 9.47 -8.00 6.62
N ILE A 340 8.50 -7.11 6.87
CA ILE A 340 7.21 -7.46 7.46
C ILE A 340 6.42 -8.40 6.54
N ILE A 341 6.39 -8.15 5.23
CA ILE A 341 5.72 -9.09 4.31
C ILE A 341 6.38 -10.48 4.40
N LYS A 342 7.72 -10.56 4.40
CA LYS A 342 8.44 -11.84 4.56
C LYS A 342 8.15 -12.55 5.88
N MET A 343 7.84 -11.82 6.96
CA MET A 343 7.48 -12.41 8.26
C MET A 343 6.11 -13.08 8.25
N PHE A 344 5.16 -12.55 7.49
CA PHE A 344 3.76 -12.99 7.53
C PHE A 344 3.32 -13.81 6.32
N VAL A 345 4.05 -13.71 5.21
CA VAL A 345 3.70 -14.38 3.94
C VAL A 345 4.81 -15.36 3.59
N SER A 346 4.44 -16.60 3.27
CA SER A 346 5.42 -17.68 2.99
C SER A 346 6.20 -17.46 1.69
N SER A 347 5.64 -16.70 0.72
CA SER A 347 6.27 -16.41 -0.56
C SER A 347 7.16 -15.17 -0.50
N THR A 348 8.32 -15.22 -1.17
CA THR A 348 9.18 -14.04 -1.31
C THR A 348 8.50 -12.99 -2.19
N PRO A 349 8.38 -11.73 -1.73
CA PRO A 349 7.81 -10.65 -2.54
C PRO A 349 8.67 -10.35 -3.76
N ILE A 350 8.03 -9.97 -4.86
CA ILE A 350 8.67 -9.43 -6.06
C ILE A 350 9.03 -7.96 -5.80
N LEU A 351 10.17 -7.52 -6.30
CA LEU A 351 10.68 -6.19 -6.05
C LEU A 351 10.71 -5.36 -7.32
N ILE A 352 10.29 -4.12 -7.23
CA ILE A 352 10.39 -3.12 -8.28
C ILE A 352 11.24 -1.96 -7.79
N LEU A 353 12.25 -1.57 -8.57
CA LEU A 353 13.12 -0.43 -8.33
C LEU A 353 12.96 0.56 -9.48
N ASP A 354 12.09 1.57 -9.32
CA ASP A 354 11.82 2.54 -10.36
C ASP A 354 12.73 3.77 -10.20
N ASP A 355 13.78 3.83 -11.02
CA ASP A 355 14.81 4.88 -11.05
C ASP A 355 15.49 5.21 -9.69
N VAL A 356 15.51 4.22 -8.78
CA VAL A 356 15.97 4.43 -7.40
C VAL A 356 17.49 4.54 -7.32
N PHE A 357 18.23 3.83 -8.19
CA PHE A 357 19.69 3.82 -8.14
C PHE A 357 20.32 5.18 -8.46
N SER A 358 19.66 6.02 -9.26
CA SER A 358 20.10 7.38 -9.55
C SER A 358 20.07 8.30 -8.33
N GLU A 359 19.20 8.00 -7.34
CA GLU A 359 18.97 8.84 -6.17
C GLU A 359 19.72 8.40 -4.90
N LEU A 360 20.31 7.18 -4.90
CA LEU A 360 20.96 6.60 -3.74
C LEU A 360 22.47 6.66 -3.82
N ASP A 361 23.12 6.99 -2.70
CA ASP A 361 24.57 6.82 -2.51
C ASP A 361 24.94 5.33 -2.34
N LYS A 362 26.24 5.04 -2.36
CA LYS A 362 26.78 3.67 -2.29
C LYS A 362 26.29 2.92 -1.04
N THR A 363 26.22 3.55 0.12
CA THR A 363 25.81 2.91 1.38
C THR A 363 24.35 2.48 1.33
N ARG A 364 23.45 3.36 0.85
CA ARG A 364 22.04 3.06 0.70
C ARG A 364 21.78 1.99 -0.36
N ARG A 365 22.52 2.02 -1.49
CA ARG A 365 22.45 0.97 -2.52
C ARG A 365 22.82 -0.39 -1.96
N LEU A 366 23.92 -0.51 -1.22
CA LEU A 366 24.35 -1.77 -0.61
C LEU A 366 23.32 -2.32 0.39
N SER A 367 22.73 -1.46 1.21
CA SER A 367 21.66 -1.85 2.15
C SER A 367 20.43 -2.37 1.42
N LEU A 368 20.04 -1.69 0.34
CA LEU A 368 18.91 -2.08 -0.50
C LEU A 368 19.16 -3.46 -1.14
N VAL A 369 20.31 -3.62 -1.79
CA VAL A 369 20.71 -4.86 -2.50
C VAL A 369 20.80 -6.05 -1.55
N SER A 370 21.34 -5.86 -0.35
CA SER A 370 21.46 -6.94 0.64
C SER A 370 20.11 -7.50 1.09
N ALA A 371 19.07 -6.66 1.14
CA ALA A 371 17.71 -7.05 1.52
C ALA A 371 16.95 -7.80 0.41
N MET A 372 17.46 -7.77 -0.83
CA MET A 372 16.77 -8.26 -2.02
C MET A 372 17.13 -9.70 -2.42
N LYS A 373 18.05 -10.34 -1.72
CA LYS A 373 18.50 -11.69 -2.04
C LYS A 373 17.34 -12.68 -2.16
N GLY A 374 17.36 -13.46 -3.26
CA GLY A 374 16.37 -14.50 -3.53
C GLY A 374 15.00 -14.01 -4.03
N ALA A 375 14.84 -12.71 -4.31
CA ALA A 375 13.64 -12.16 -4.92
C ALA A 375 13.81 -11.98 -6.42
N GLN A 376 12.70 -12.03 -7.17
CA GLN A 376 12.68 -11.51 -8.53
C GLN A 376 12.63 -9.98 -8.46
N ILE A 377 13.47 -9.33 -9.28
CA ILE A 377 13.69 -7.88 -9.23
C ILE A 377 13.47 -7.28 -10.62
N PHE A 378 12.71 -6.18 -10.69
CA PHE A 378 12.53 -5.35 -11.86
C PHE A 378 13.16 -3.99 -11.61
N ILE A 379 14.13 -3.59 -12.42
CA ILE A 379 14.86 -2.34 -12.26
C ILE A 379 14.63 -1.47 -13.48
N THR A 380 14.30 -0.22 -13.29
CA THR A 380 14.33 0.79 -14.35
C THR A 380 15.49 1.74 -14.14
N CYS A 381 16.22 2.09 -15.20
CA CYS A 381 17.32 3.05 -15.20
C CYS A 381 17.46 3.74 -16.56
N THR A 382 18.22 4.83 -16.61
CA THR A 382 18.52 5.51 -17.87
C THR A 382 19.65 4.83 -18.65
N ASP A 383 20.64 4.28 -17.95
CA ASP A 383 21.78 3.59 -18.51
C ASP A 383 22.06 2.29 -17.75
N LYS A 384 22.25 1.19 -18.49
CA LYS A 384 22.57 -0.12 -17.89
C LYS A 384 23.85 -0.13 -17.06
N ASN A 385 24.81 0.75 -17.37
CA ASN A 385 26.06 0.88 -16.62
C ASN A 385 25.89 1.54 -15.25
N MET A 386 24.73 2.10 -14.93
CA MET A 386 24.43 2.66 -13.59
C MET A 386 24.36 1.59 -12.50
N ILE A 387 24.12 0.34 -12.87
CA ILE A 387 24.03 -0.80 -11.99
C ILE A 387 25.29 -1.62 -12.20
N GLY A 388 26.36 -1.29 -11.48
CA GLY A 388 27.67 -1.91 -11.61
C GLY A 388 27.79 -3.22 -10.82
N GLU A 389 28.68 -3.23 -9.82
CA GLU A 389 28.95 -4.39 -8.95
C GLU A 389 27.70 -4.88 -8.18
N GLU A 390 26.67 -4.04 -8.04
CA GLU A 390 25.42 -4.39 -7.37
C GLU A 390 24.68 -5.55 -8.07
N ILE A 391 24.83 -5.70 -9.39
CA ILE A 391 24.23 -6.80 -10.15
C ILE A 391 24.74 -8.15 -9.64
N ASP A 392 26.04 -8.28 -9.43
CA ASP A 392 26.65 -9.55 -9.01
C ASP A 392 26.13 -10.01 -7.64
N VAL A 393 25.80 -9.08 -6.76
CA VAL A 393 25.22 -9.38 -5.43
C VAL A 393 23.75 -9.80 -5.54
N MET A 394 22.99 -9.26 -6.53
CA MET A 394 21.57 -9.54 -6.71
C MET A 394 21.30 -10.84 -7.48
N GLN A 395 22.15 -11.16 -8.45
CA GLN A 395 21.94 -12.26 -9.40
C GLN A 395 21.92 -13.65 -8.75
N GLY A 396 22.71 -13.86 -7.69
CA GLY A 396 22.92 -15.22 -7.17
C GLY A 396 23.47 -16.15 -8.26
N ALA A 397 22.76 -17.25 -8.55
CA ALA A 397 23.14 -18.22 -9.58
C ALA A 397 22.62 -17.87 -10.99
N ASN A 398 21.65 -16.97 -11.12
CA ASN A 398 20.99 -16.63 -12.38
C ASN A 398 21.50 -15.31 -12.94
N LYS A 399 21.70 -15.23 -14.26
CA LYS A 399 22.14 -14.00 -14.93
C LYS A 399 21.01 -12.95 -14.96
N ALA A 400 21.40 -11.65 -14.90
CA ALA A 400 20.47 -10.54 -15.17
C ALA A 400 20.09 -10.52 -16.65
N GLU A 401 18.84 -10.17 -16.91
CA GLU A 401 18.31 -9.96 -18.26
C GLU A 401 18.14 -8.46 -18.51
N PHE A 402 18.57 -8.02 -19.69
CA PHE A 402 18.55 -6.61 -20.09
C PHE A 402 17.51 -6.37 -21.17
N TYR A 403 16.75 -5.31 -21.00
CA TYR A 403 15.69 -4.91 -21.90
C TYR A 403 15.81 -3.44 -22.25
N ARG A 404 15.96 -3.14 -23.54
CA ARG A 404 15.96 -1.77 -24.04
C ARG A 404 14.53 -1.31 -24.27
N VAL A 405 14.17 -0.13 -23.70
CA VAL A 405 12.85 0.47 -23.83
C VAL A 405 12.94 1.72 -24.69
N ASN A 406 12.16 1.76 -25.79
CA ASN A 406 12.09 2.88 -26.71
C ASN A 406 10.66 3.09 -27.20
N GLY A 407 10.04 4.25 -26.87
CA GLY A 407 8.70 4.63 -27.36
C GLY A 407 7.57 3.66 -27.01
N GLY A 408 7.71 2.85 -25.93
CA GLY A 408 6.74 1.80 -25.57
C GLY A 408 7.01 0.45 -26.24
N GLU A 409 8.09 0.32 -27.01
CA GLU A 409 8.59 -0.95 -27.50
C GLU A 409 9.72 -1.46 -26.60
N ILE A 410 9.76 -2.76 -26.34
CA ILE A 410 10.75 -3.40 -25.50
C ILE A 410 11.48 -4.49 -26.29
N THR A 411 12.80 -4.40 -26.30
CA THR A 411 13.67 -5.39 -26.96
C THR A 411 14.61 -6.00 -25.95
N LYS A 412 14.58 -7.33 -25.81
CA LYS A 412 15.55 -8.08 -24.98
C LYS A 412 16.91 -8.06 -25.65
N GLU A 413 17.96 -7.72 -24.89
CA GLU A 413 19.34 -7.89 -25.36
C GLU A 413 19.75 -9.37 -25.24
N ALA A 414 20.55 -9.81 -26.22
CA ALA A 414 21.04 -11.18 -26.29
C ALA A 414 22.15 -11.47 -25.26
#